data_fdc17aeec8c86ab4067c1a4381fc7b32
#
_entry.id   fdc17aeec8c86ab4067c1a4381fc7b32
#
_cell.length_a   1.000
_cell.length_b   1.000
_cell.length_c   1.000
_cell.angle_alpha   90.00
_cell.angle_beta   90.00
_cell.angle_gamma   90.00
#
_symmetry.space_group_name_H-M   'P 1'
#
loop_
_entity.id
_entity.type
_entity.pdbx_description
1 polymer ?
#
loop_
_entity_poly.entity_id
_entity_poly.type
_entity_poly.pdbx_seq_one_letter_code
_entity_poly.pdbx_strand_id
1 'polypeptide(L)'
;MQDYNLGPDGYLDLIEGAKASVDIPVIASLNGVSPGGWAEYARLMEEAGADAIELNIYSIATEPTVSAVELEKGYVDLVRQIKRTVRVPVAVKLSPFFSAPANIALRLDDVGAGGLVLFNRFYQPDFDVESLEVVPRLTLSHPDELLLRLHWAAILTDHVEADLAITGGVHSATDVVKCILAGASVTMMASVLLQKGVQHAFSVLTDLRRWLEEHEYDSVRQMCGSMSRRSVPNPTAFERGNYMRVLSSYPLRAGHFNR
;
A
#
# COMPACT_ATOMS: atom_id res chain seq x y z
N MET A 1 -11.25 18.64 -12.52
CA MET A 1 -11.22 18.57 -11.06
C MET A 1 -11.24 20.00 -10.56
N GLN A 2 -12.38 20.50 -10.15
CA GLN A 2 -12.51 21.89 -9.70
C GLN A 2 -12.87 21.99 -8.21
N ASP A 3 -13.18 20.88 -7.55
CA ASP A 3 -13.56 20.88 -6.14
C ASP A 3 -12.66 19.93 -5.34
N TYR A 4 -11.60 20.48 -4.77
CA TYR A 4 -10.88 19.83 -3.66
C TYR A 4 -11.66 20.12 -2.38
N ASN A 5 -11.94 19.11 -1.56
CA ASN A 5 -12.59 19.28 -0.26
C ASN A 5 -11.75 20.18 0.68
N LEU A 6 -10.42 20.16 0.52
CA LEU A 6 -9.45 21.05 1.15
C LEU A 6 -8.52 21.57 0.06
N GLY A 7 -8.38 22.89 -0.04
CA GLY A 7 -7.33 23.48 -0.87
C GLY A 7 -5.93 23.10 -0.34
N PRO A 8 -4.87 23.43 -1.08
CA PRO A 8 -3.50 23.19 -0.64
C PRO A 8 -3.21 23.69 0.77
N ASP A 9 -3.57 24.92 1.07
CA ASP A 9 -3.34 25.56 2.38
C ASP A 9 -4.10 24.82 3.50
N GLY A 10 -5.37 24.45 3.26
CA GLY A 10 -6.15 23.70 4.23
C GLY A 10 -5.59 22.30 4.51
N TYR A 11 -4.84 21.70 3.58
CA TYR A 11 -4.15 20.43 3.83
C TYR A 11 -2.89 20.64 4.70
N LEU A 12 -2.16 21.73 4.54
CA LEU A 12 -1.05 22.07 5.41
C LEU A 12 -1.53 22.36 6.84
N ASP A 13 -2.62 23.14 6.99
CA ASP A 13 -3.27 23.39 8.28
C ASP A 13 -3.69 22.07 8.96
N LEU A 14 -4.17 21.08 8.20
CA LEU A 14 -4.53 19.77 8.72
C LEU A 14 -3.29 19.01 9.26
N ILE A 15 -2.14 19.09 8.57
CA ILE A 15 -0.89 18.46 9.03
C ILE A 15 -0.45 19.12 10.34
N GLU A 16 -0.40 20.46 10.41
CA GLU A 16 -0.05 21.21 11.62
C GLU A 16 -0.99 20.87 12.78
N GLY A 17 -2.31 20.85 12.53
CA GLY A 17 -3.30 20.50 13.53
C GLY A 17 -3.17 19.05 14.03
N ALA A 18 -2.87 18.11 13.14
CA ALA A 18 -2.60 16.71 13.50
C ALA A 18 -1.34 16.63 14.39
N LYS A 19 -0.23 17.26 13.98
CA LYS A 19 1.01 17.26 14.76
C LYS A 19 0.82 17.88 16.16
N ALA A 20 0.02 18.92 16.27
CA ALA A 20 -0.28 19.55 17.57
C ALA A 20 -1.17 18.67 18.47
N SER A 21 -1.88 17.69 17.91
CA SER A 21 -2.91 16.88 18.60
C SER A 21 -2.44 15.50 19.01
N VAL A 22 -1.37 14.95 18.43
CA VAL A 22 -0.90 13.59 18.69
C VAL A 22 0.61 13.50 18.83
N ASP A 23 1.08 12.53 19.62
CA ASP A 23 2.50 12.24 19.83
C ASP A 23 3.05 11.13 18.90
N ILE A 24 2.21 10.63 18.00
CA ILE A 24 2.61 9.62 17.00
C ILE A 24 3.07 10.29 15.70
N PRO A 25 3.88 9.63 14.86
CA PRO A 25 4.28 10.18 13.58
C PRO A 25 3.10 10.51 12.67
N VAL A 26 3.16 11.68 12.03
CA VAL A 26 2.19 12.12 11.01
C VAL A 26 2.86 12.04 9.65
N ILE A 27 2.35 11.17 8.78
CA ILE A 27 2.85 10.96 7.42
C ILE A 27 1.91 11.67 6.45
N ALA A 28 2.40 12.69 5.78
CA ALA A 28 1.62 13.43 4.79
C ALA A 28 1.66 12.72 3.43
N SER A 29 0.49 12.54 2.80
CA SER A 29 0.40 11.88 1.48
C SER A 29 0.20 12.90 0.37
N LEU A 30 1.09 12.88 -0.61
CA LEU A 30 1.15 13.80 -1.74
C LEU A 30 0.70 13.10 -3.03
N ASN A 31 -0.30 13.71 -3.69
CA ASN A 31 -0.68 13.42 -5.06
C ASN A 31 -0.33 14.62 -5.93
N GLY A 32 0.54 14.47 -6.90
CA GLY A 32 0.93 15.54 -7.81
C GLY A 32 0.70 15.16 -9.27
N VAL A 33 0.62 16.18 -10.11
CA VAL A 33 0.44 16.02 -11.57
C VAL A 33 1.64 16.54 -12.38
N SER A 34 2.57 17.27 -11.73
CA SER A 34 3.75 17.83 -12.40
C SER A 34 5.00 17.69 -11.53
N PRO A 35 6.18 17.44 -12.10
CA PRO A 35 7.42 17.26 -11.32
C PRO A 35 7.77 18.46 -10.42
N GLY A 36 7.58 19.69 -10.87
CA GLY A 36 7.85 20.90 -10.09
C GLY A 36 6.91 21.05 -8.89
N GLY A 37 5.63 20.79 -9.07
CA GLY A 37 4.63 20.82 -8.01
C GLY A 37 4.89 19.81 -6.91
N TRP A 38 5.35 18.60 -7.24
CA TRP A 38 5.69 17.58 -6.26
C TRP A 38 6.77 18.04 -5.28
N ALA A 39 7.85 18.64 -5.79
CA ALA A 39 8.99 19.07 -4.96
C ALA A 39 8.61 20.20 -4.01
N GLU A 40 7.88 21.20 -4.50
CA GLU A 40 7.44 22.33 -3.68
C GLU A 40 6.47 21.90 -2.59
N TYR A 41 5.46 21.08 -2.92
CA TYR A 41 4.51 20.58 -1.93
C TYR A 41 5.17 19.67 -0.89
N ALA A 42 6.10 18.82 -1.28
CA ALA A 42 6.84 17.99 -0.34
C ALA A 42 7.59 18.86 0.70
N ARG A 43 8.20 19.97 0.27
CA ARG A 43 8.85 20.93 1.15
C ARG A 43 7.86 21.60 2.11
N LEU A 44 6.72 22.05 1.60
CA LEU A 44 5.67 22.68 2.42
C LEU A 44 5.10 21.72 3.46
N MET A 45 4.91 20.45 3.11
CA MET A 45 4.46 19.41 4.05
C MET A 45 5.50 19.13 5.15
N GLU A 46 6.79 19.12 4.81
CA GLU A 46 7.87 19.03 5.80
C GLU A 46 7.86 20.26 6.73
N GLU A 47 7.69 21.46 6.18
CA GLU A 47 7.60 22.71 6.96
C GLU A 47 6.37 22.75 7.87
N ALA A 48 5.24 22.17 7.45
CA ALA A 48 4.04 21.98 8.27
C ALA A 48 4.21 20.91 9.36
N GLY A 49 5.37 20.28 9.46
CA GLY A 49 5.73 19.36 10.53
C GLY A 49 5.44 17.87 10.26
N ALA A 50 5.22 17.48 9.02
CA ALA A 50 5.11 16.05 8.68
C ALA A 50 6.41 15.30 9.04
N ASP A 51 6.29 14.14 9.69
CA ASP A 51 7.42 13.29 10.07
C ASP A 51 7.94 12.46 8.90
N ALA A 52 7.10 12.22 7.89
CA ALA A 52 7.45 11.56 6.64
C ALA A 52 6.48 11.98 5.53
N ILE A 53 6.86 11.72 4.29
CA ILE A 53 6.02 12.00 3.11
C ILE A 53 5.76 10.70 2.35
N GLU A 54 4.50 10.42 2.06
CA GLU A 54 4.08 9.37 1.13
C GLU A 54 3.88 9.98 -0.26
N LEU A 55 4.65 9.56 -1.25
CA LEU A 55 4.40 9.89 -2.65
C LEU A 55 3.39 8.89 -3.23
N ASN A 56 2.18 9.33 -3.45
CA ASN A 56 1.15 8.50 -4.07
C ASN A 56 1.26 8.60 -5.59
N ILE A 57 2.11 7.77 -6.19
CA ILE A 57 2.31 7.73 -7.64
C ILE A 57 1.12 6.99 -8.27
N TYR A 58 0.11 7.79 -8.64
CA TYR A 58 -1.10 7.31 -9.28
C TYR A 58 -1.16 7.84 -10.71
N SER A 59 -0.60 7.08 -11.63
CA SER A 59 -0.62 7.40 -13.06
C SER A 59 -1.31 6.28 -13.84
N ILE A 60 -2.23 6.67 -14.70
CA ILE A 60 -2.85 5.76 -15.67
C ILE A 60 -2.14 6.01 -17.01
N ALA A 61 -1.31 5.06 -17.42
CA ALA A 61 -0.56 5.15 -18.68
C ALA A 61 -1.50 4.85 -19.87
N THR A 62 -2.24 5.86 -20.31
CA THR A 62 -3.19 5.75 -21.43
C THR A 62 -2.57 6.07 -22.79
N GLU A 63 -1.36 6.64 -22.80
CA GLU A 63 -0.66 7.00 -24.02
C GLU A 63 0.13 5.79 -24.57
N PRO A 64 -0.28 5.20 -25.71
CA PRO A 64 0.32 3.96 -26.19
C PRO A 64 1.76 4.12 -26.74
N THR A 65 2.21 5.35 -26.93
CA THR A 65 3.58 5.64 -27.41
C THR A 65 4.59 5.73 -26.27
N VAL A 66 4.14 5.82 -25.01
CA VAL A 66 5.02 5.85 -23.84
C VAL A 66 5.33 4.43 -23.38
N SER A 67 6.61 4.07 -23.41
CA SER A 67 7.06 2.75 -22.97
C SER A 67 7.06 2.61 -21.43
N ALA A 68 6.95 1.35 -20.94
CA ALA A 68 7.05 1.08 -19.49
C ALA A 68 8.39 1.56 -18.92
N VAL A 69 9.49 1.45 -19.68
CA VAL A 69 10.83 1.90 -19.27
C VAL A 69 10.87 3.41 -19.03
N GLU A 70 10.26 4.20 -19.92
CA GLU A 70 10.17 5.65 -19.78
C GLU A 70 9.32 6.05 -18.60
N LEU A 71 8.16 5.41 -18.41
CA LEU A 71 7.25 5.68 -17.30
C LEU A 71 7.92 5.37 -15.96
N GLU A 72 8.50 4.19 -15.81
CA GLU A 72 9.20 3.77 -14.60
C GLU A 72 10.42 4.64 -14.29
N LYS A 73 11.18 5.05 -15.34
CA LYS A 73 12.26 6.01 -15.18
C LYS A 73 11.76 7.33 -14.59
N GLY A 74 10.61 7.82 -15.06
CA GLY A 74 9.97 9.01 -14.53
C GLY A 74 9.67 8.90 -13.04
N TYR A 75 9.18 7.74 -12.56
CA TYR A 75 8.94 7.50 -11.13
C TYR A 75 10.22 7.53 -10.30
N VAL A 76 11.26 6.85 -10.77
CA VAL A 76 12.58 6.84 -10.09
C VAL A 76 13.20 8.24 -10.03
N ASP A 77 13.11 9.00 -11.12
CA ASP A 77 13.64 10.37 -11.19
C ASP A 77 12.86 11.31 -10.26
N LEU A 78 11.54 11.15 -10.16
CA LEU A 78 10.70 11.90 -9.21
C LEU A 78 11.12 11.64 -7.76
N VAL A 79 11.25 10.38 -7.36
CA VAL A 79 11.66 10.02 -5.99
C VAL A 79 13.05 10.60 -5.69
N ARG A 80 13.99 10.48 -6.62
CA ARG A 80 15.34 11.07 -6.49
C ARG A 80 15.29 12.60 -6.31
N GLN A 81 14.41 13.28 -7.03
CA GLN A 81 14.23 14.73 -6.91
C GLN A 81 13.66 15.08 -5.53
N ILE A 82 12.61 14.42 -5.08
CA ILE A 82 11.99 14.68 -3.76
C ILE A 82 12.99 14.43 -2.63
N LYS A 83 13.73 13.33 -2.68
CA LYS A 83 14.78 13.01 -1.68
C LYS A 83 15.88 14.06 -1.56
N ARG A 84 16.10 14.86 -2.60
CA ARG A 84 17.04 16.01 -2.56
C ARG A 84 16.39 17.27 -1.99
N THR A 85 15.06 17.34 -1.97
CA THR A 85 14.30 18.51 -1.56
C THR A 85 13.95 18.48 -0.08
N VAL A 86 13.63 17.29 0.45
CA VAL A 86 13.21 17.11 1.85
C VAL A 86 14.22 16.26 2.63
N ARG A 87 14.22 16.44 3.96
CA ARG A 87 15.07 15.68 4.90
C ARG A 87 14.34 14.52 5.55
N VAL A 88 13.01 14.63 5.67
CA VAL A 88 12.17 13.58 6.24
C VAL A 88 12.16 12.33 5.35
N PRO A 89 11.90 11.14 5.91
CA PRO A 89 11.74 9.93 5.13
C PRO A 89 10.67 10.06 4.05
N VAL A 90 10.90 9.39 2.92
CA VAL A 90 9.96 9.37 1.79
C VAL A 90 9.53 7.94 1.53
N ALA A 91 8.24 7.67 1.64
CA ALA A 91 7.62 6.42 1.21
C ALA A 91 7.02 6.59 -0.19
N VAL A 92 6.97 5.50 -0.96
CA VAL A 92 6.39 5.49 -2.31
C VAL A 92 5.25 4.49 -2.37
N LYS A 93 4.05 4.99 -2.64
CA LYS A 93 2.88 4.14 -2.83
C LYS A 93 2.71 3.75 -4.28
N LEU A 94 2.76 2.45 -4.52
CA LEU A 94 2.84 1.86 -5.84
C LEU A 94 1.50 1.37 -6.36
N SER A 95 1.34 1.39 -7.68
CA SER A 95 0.33 0.59 -8.38
C SER A 95 0.73 -0.89 -8.37
N PRO A 96 -0.20 -1.84 -8.43
CA PRO A 96 0.14 -3.26 -8.61
C PRO A 96 0.49 -3.62 -10.07
N PHE A 97 0.33 -2.69 -11.01
CA PHE A 97 0.39 -2.94 -12.45
C PHE A 97 1.77 -2.66 -13.05
N PHE A 98 2.77 -3.39 -12.58
CA PHE A 98 4.11 -3.41 -13.19
C PHE A 98 4.39 -4.77 -13.81
N SER A 99 5.07 -4.81 -14.95
CA SER A 99 5.53 -6.07 -15.54
C SER A 99 6.60 -6.76 -14.70
N ALA A 100 7.38 -5.97 -13.94
CA ALA A 100 8.44 -6.45 -13.07
C ALA A 100 8.44 -5.70 -11.73
N PRO A 101 7.46 -5.99 -10.81
CA PRO A 101 7.32 -5.26 -9.55
C PRO A 101 8.57 -5.29 -8.66
N ALA A 102 9.30 -6.41 -8.63
CA ALA A 102 10.54 -6.50 -7.86
C ALA A 102 11.64 -5.59 -8.41
N ASN A 103 11.73 -5.42 -9.72
CA ASN A 103 12.72 -4.54 -10.33
C ASN A 103 12.44 -3.06 -10.03
N ILE A 104 11.19 -2.61 -10.18
CA ILE A 104 10.87 -1.22 -9.85
C ILE A 104 11.00 -0.93 -8.36
N ALA A 105 10.65 -1.88 -7.48
CA ALA A 105 10.83 -1.76 -6.04
C ALA A 105 12.31 -1.55 -5.68
N LEU A 106 13.21 -2.39 -6.21
CA LEU A 106 14.65 -2.26 -6.00
C LEU A 106 15.19 -0.91 -6.52
N ARG A 107 14.77 -0.47 -7.70
CA ARG A 107 15.21 0.83 -8.26
C ARG A 107 14.74 2.03 -7.44
N LEU A 108 13.58 1.95 -6.78
CA LEU A 108 13.09 2.99 -5.87
C LEU A 108 13.85 2.95 -4.55
N ASP A 109 14.17 1.78 -4.03
CA ASP A 109 15.02 1.58 -2.87
C ASP A 109 16.42 2.16 -3.11
N ASP A 110 17.06 1.84 -4.24
CA ASP A 110 18.38 2.35 -4.66
C ASP A 110 18.48 3.88 -4.71
N VAL A 111 17.37 4.57 -4.96
CA VAL A 111 17.34 6.06 -4.96
C VAL A 111 16.92 6.65 -3.61
N GLY A 112 16.77 5.81 -2.59
CA GLY A 112 16.58 6.19 -1.20
C GLY A 112 15.12 6.33 -0.76
N ALA A 113 14.20 5.61 -1.38
CA ALA A 113 12.87 5.45 -0.79
C ALA A 113 13.01 4.76 0.58
N GLY A 114 12.50 5.40 1.63
CA GLY A 114 12.53 4.83 2.99
C GLY A 114 11.41 3.82 3.25
N GLY A 115 10.40 3.77 2.37
CA GLY A 115 9.30 2.83 2.46
C GLY A 115 8.60 2.62 1.11
N LEU A 116 8.03 1.43 0.92
CA LEU A 116 7.20 1.09 -0.23
C LEU A 116 5.81 0.67 0.26
N VAL A 117 4.76 1.36 -0.23
CA VAL A 117 3.38 1.08 0.17
C VAL A 117 2.69 0.25 -0.91
N LEU A 118 2.25 -0.96 -0.55
CA LEU A 118 1.66 -1.98 -1.42
C LEU A 118 0.16 -2.14 -1.11
N PHE A 119 -0.77 -1.83 -1.97
CA PHE A 119 -0.68 -1.11 -3.23
C PHE A 119 -1.74 -0.02 -3.25
N ASN A 120 -1.54 0.99 -4.09
CA ASN A 120 -2.60 1.93 -4.40
C ASN A 120 -3.81 1.16 -4.92
N ARG A 121 -4.99 1.61 -4.54
CA ARG A 121 -6.22 1.04 -5.05
C ARG A 121 -6.56 1.71 -6.37
N PHE A 122 -6.72 0.89 -7.40
CA PHE A 122 -7.09 1.38 -8.71
C PHE A 122 -8.61 1.54 -8.77
N TYR A 123 -9.07 2.77 -8.87
CA TYR A 123 -10.50 3.06 -9.01
C TYR A 123 -10.89 3.02 -10.48
N GLN A 124 -11.83 2.12 -10.78
CA GLN A 124 -12.35 1.94 -12.12
C GLN A 124 -13.74 2.57 -12.19
N PRO A 125 -14.06 3.27 -13.28
CA PRO A 125 -15.42 3.72 -13.52
C PRO A 125 -16.34 2.51 -13.78
N ASP A 126 -17.60 2.68 -13.48
CA ASP A 126 -18.67 1.75 -13.87
C ASP A 126 -19.43 2.31 -15.09
N PHE A 127 -20.24 1.49 -15.72
CA PHE A 127 -21.07 1.87 -16.85
C PHE A 127 -22.55 1.77 -16.46
N ASP A 128 -23.29 2.86 -16.61
CA ASP A 128 -24.75 2.81 -16.58
C ASP A 128 -25.23 2.37 -17.95
N VAL A 129 -25.79 1.17 -18.01
CA VAL A 129 -26.21 0.54 -19.27
C VAL A 129 -27.51 1.11 -19.82
N GLU A 130 -28.30 1.80 -18.99
CA GLU A 130 -29.56 2.41 -19.42
C GLU A 130 -29.31 3.82 -20.00
N SER A 131 -28.47 4.62 -19.33
CA SER A 131 -28.11 5.96 -19.83
C SER A 131 -26.94 5.95 -20.80
N LEU A 132 -26.19 4.82 -20.92
CA LEU A 132 -24.95 4.69 -21.70
C LEU A 132 -23.86 5.69 -21.24
N GLU A 133 -23.81 5.96 -19.94
CA GLU A 133 -22.84 6.87 -19.34
C GLU A 133 -21.78 6.14 -18.52
N VAL A 134 -20.59 6.76 -18.46
CA VAL A 134 -19.52 6.34 -17.54
C VAL A 134 -19.76 6.99 -16.19
N VAL A 135 -19.98 6.20 -15.16
CA VAL A 135 -20.32 6.69 -13.83
C VAL A 135 -19.21 6.40 -12.82
N PRO A 136 -18.87 7.39 -11.96
CA PRO A 136 -17.90 7.16 -10.88
C PRO A 136 -18.55 6.28 -9.82
N ARG A 137 -17.84 5.20 -9.44
CA ARG A 137 -18.28 4.29 -8.39
C ARG A 137 -17.15 4.00 -7.41
N LEU A 138 -17.34 4.43 -6.18
CA LEU A 138 -16.44 4.10 -5.08
C LEU A 138 -16.91 2.83 -4.37
N THR A 139 -16.12 1.77 -4.46
CA THR A 139 -16.32 0.55 -3.66
C THR A 139 -15.20 0.46 -2.62
N LEU A 140 -15.52 0.29 -1.34
CA LEU A 140 -14.53 0.12 -0.29
C LEU A 140 -13.81 -1.23 -0.43
N SER A 141 -12.57 -1.33 0.08
CA SER A 141 -11.78 -2.56 -0.05
C SER A 141 -12.45 -3.73 0.67
N HIS A 142 -12.28 -4.91 0.07
CA HIS A 142 -12.71 -6.19 0.63
C HIS A 142 -11.48 -6.97 1.17
N PRO A 143 -11.62 -7.82 2.21
CA PRO A 143 -10.50 -8.60 2.76
C PRO A 143 -9.75 -9.45 1.73
N ASP A 144 -10.41 -9.95 0.69
CA ASP A 144 -9.78 -10.78 -0.36
C ASP A 144 -8.72 -10.01 -1.17
N GLU A 145 -8.81 -8.69 -1.20
CA GLU A 145 -7.81 -7.84 -1.85
C GLU A 145 -6.44 -7.92 -1.17
N LEU A 146 -6.38 -8.40 0.08
CA LEU A 146 -5.14 -8.55 0.83
C LEU A 146 -4.17 -9.56 0.19
N LEU A 147 -4.68 -10.62 -0.45
CA LEU A 147 -3.88 -11.73 -0.96
C LEU A 147 -2.78 -11.28 -1.94
N LEU A 148 -3.10 -10.37 -2.84
CA LEU A 148 -2.12 -9.80 -3.77
C LEU A 148 -0.98 -9.07 -3.05
N ARG A 149 -1.31 -8.34 -2.00
CA ARG A 149 -0.37 -7.54 -1.20
C ARG A 149 0.54 -8.44 -0.37
N LEU A 150 -0.02 -9.47 0.26
CA LEU A 150 0.75 -10.47 1.01
C LEU A 150 1.75 -11.18 0.10
N HIS A 151 1.31 -11.57 -1.09
CA HIS A 151 2.18 -12.23 -2.06
C HIS A 151 3.41 -11.39 -2.41
N TRP A 152 3.19 -10.11 -2.75
CA TRP A 152 4.30 -9.23 -3.10
C TRP A 152 5.14 -8.79 -1.90
N ALA A 153 4.54 -8.57 -0.73
CA ALA A 153 5.31 -8.27 0.47
C ALA A 153 6.26 -9.41 0.83
N ALA A 154 5.76 -10.66 0.79
CA ALA A 154 6.57 -11.84 1.08
C ALA A 154 7.74 -12.05 0.09
N ILE A 155 7.62 -11.55 -1.14
CA ILE A 155 8.70 -11.58 -2.12
C ILE A 155 9.66 -10.41 -1.91
N LEU A 156 9.13 -9.19 -1.75
CA LEU A 156 9.93 -7.96 -1.77
C LEU A 156 10.77 -7.77 -0.50
N THR A 157 10.29 -8.22 0.66
CA THR A 157 10.99 -8.04 1.94
C THR A 157 12.42 -8.57 1.95
N ASP A 158 12.75 -9.50 1.05
CA ASP A 158 14.10 -10.07 0.93
C ASP A 158 14.97 -9.35 -0.12
N HIS A 159 14.42 -8.36 -0.81
CA HIS A 159 15.06 -7.68 -1.94
C HIS A 159 15.27 -6.19 -1.77
N VAL A 160 14.61 -5.56 -0.80
CA VAL A 160 14.69 -4.12 -0.54
C VAL A 160 15.04 -3.84 0.92
N GLU A 161 15.76 -2.76 1.17
CA GLU A 161 16.05 -2.27 2.52
C GLU A 161 14.92 -1.34 3.02
N ALA A 162 14.13 -0.77 2.10
CA ALA A 162 12.98 0.05 2.41
C ALA A 162 11.93 -0.72 3.20
N ASP A 163 11.33 -0.09 4.21
CA ASP A 163 10.21 -0.64 4.95
C ASP A 163 9.00 -0.92 4.03
N LEU A 164 8.34 -2.05 4.24
CA LEU A 164 7.12 -2.38 3.50
C LEU A 164 5.88 -2.01 4.31
N ALA A 165 4.96 -1.28 3.67
CA ALA A 165 3.64 -1.00 4.21
C ALA A 165 2.56 -1.65 3.34
N ILE A 166 1.56 -2.29 3.96
CA ILE A 166 0.43 -2.90 3.25
C ILE A 166 -0.82 -2.07 3.47
N THR A 167 -1.51 -1.72 2.37
CA THR A 167 -2.78 -1.00 2.37
C THR A 167 -3.82 -1.68 1.48
N GLY A 168 -5.07 -1.70 1.94
CA GLY A 168 -6.21 -2.34 1.27
C GLY A 168 -6.38 -3.82 1.65
N GLY A 169 -7.59 -4.17 2.08
CA GLY A 169 -7.94 -5.52 2.52
C GLY A 169 -7.59 -5.84 3.98
N VAL A 170 -7.01 -4.90 4.74
CA VAL A 170 -6.72 -5.07 6.17
C VAL A 170 -7.96 -4.67 6.96
N HIS A 171 -8.67 -5.65 7.54
CA HIS A 171 -9.94 -5.45 8.24
C HIS A 171 -9.98 -6.03 9.66
N SER A 172 -9.01 -6.87 10.03
CA SER A 172 -8.98 -7.57 11.31
C SER A 172 -7.55 -7.73 11.84
N ALA A 173 -7.40 -8.13 13.10
CA ALA A 173 -6.10 -8.47 13.68
C ALA A 173 -5.40 -9.61 12.93
N THR A 174 -6.16 -10.60 12.45
CA THR A 174 -5.62 -11.70 11.64
C THR A 174 -4.99 -11.18 10.33
N ASP A 175 -5.60 -10.16 9.70
CA ASP A 175 -5.04 -9.55 8.50
C ASP A 175 -3.75 -8.80 8.82
N VAL A 176 -3.70 -8.09 9.96
CA VAL A 176 -2.47 -7.45 10.46
C VAL A 176 -1.36 -8.48 10.68
N VAL A 177 -1.66 -9.58 11.36
CA VAL A 177 -0.72 -10.69 11.59
C VAL A 177 -0.16 -11.21 10.27
N LYS A 178 -1.02 -11.51 9.29
CA LYS A 178 -0.59 -11.98 7.97
C LYS A 178 0.36 -10.99 7.29
N CYS A 179 0.07 -9.69 7.36
CA CYS A 179 0.91 -8.65 6.78
C CYS A 179 2.31 -8.64 7.40
N ILE A 180 2.39 -8.66 8.74
CA ILE A 180 3.67 -8.66 9.46
C ILE A 180 4.44 -9.95 9.16
N LEU A 181 3.81 -11.11 9.21
CA LEU A 181 4.43 -12.40 8.86
C LEU A 181 4.99 -12.41 7.43
N ALA A 182 4.32 -11.72 6.49
CA ALA A 182 4.79 -11.57 5.12
C ALA A 182 5.99 -10.61 4.97
N GLY A 183 6.28 -9.79 5.99
CA GLY A 183 7.41 -8.87 6.00
C GLY A 183 7.04 -7.38 5.99
N ALA A 184 5.77 -7.04 6.17
CA ALA A 184 5.40 -5.64 6.31
C ALA A 184 5.76 -5.09 7.70
N SER A 185 6.39 -3.92 7.72
CA SER A 185 6.65 -3.15 8.94
C SER A 185 5.40 -2.36 9.39
N VAL A 186 4.52 -2.02 8.46
CA VAL A 186 3.32 -1.19 8.68
C VAL A 186 2.10 -1.79 7.99
N THR A 187 0.94 -1.71 8.67
CA THR A 187 -0.37 -2.02 8.08
C THR A 187 -1.28 -0.80 8.12
N MET A 188 -1.97 -0.53 7.04
CA MET A 188 -2.80 0.66 6.87
C MET A 188 -4.27 0.26 6.71
N MET A 189 -5.17 0.92 7.44
CA MET A 189 -6.61 0.69 7.41
C MET A 189 -7.35 1.99 7.12
N ALA A 190 -8.19 2.01 6.10
CA ALA A 190 -9.12 3.10 5.84
C ALA A 190 -10.55 2.58 5.66
N SER A 191 -10.76 1.64 4.72
CA SER A 191 -12.09 1.13 4.36
C SER A 191 -12.86 0.57 5.55
N VAL A 192 -12.21 -0.22 6.40
CA VAL A 192 -12.85 -0.80 7.59
C VAL A 192 -13.21 0.26 8.63
N LEU A 193 -12.40 1.32 8.76
CA LEU A 193 -12.71 2.42 9.68
C LEU A 193 -13.87 3.27 9.18
N LEU A 194 -14.00 3.45 7.86
CA LEU A 194 -15.18 4.07 7.25
C LEU A 194 -16.45 3.23 7.43
N GLN A 195 -16.32 1.90 7.39
CA GLN A 195 -17.45 0.98 7.55
C GLN A 195 -17.88 0.78 9.01
N LYS A 196 -16.92 0.68 9.93
CA LYS A 196 -17.16 0.27 11.33
C LYS A 196 -16.89 1.37 12.36
N GLY A 197 -16.41 2.54 11.90
CA GLY A 197 -16.00 3.64 12.76
C GLY A 197 -14.55 3.49 13.25
N VAL A 198 -13.97 4.62 13.69
CA VAL A 198 -12.56 4.71 14.12
C VAL A 198 -12.24 3.83 15.32
N GLN A 199 -13.24 3.55 16.19
CA GLN A 199 -13.08 2.69 17.36
C GLN A 199 -12.70 1.24 17.00
N HIS A 200 -12.96 0.81 15.77
CA HIS A 200 -12.55 -0.52 15.32
C HIS A 200 -11.02 -0.72 15.35
N ALA A 201 -10.24 0.34 15.24
CA ALA A 201 -8.78 0.27 15.38
C ALA A 201 -8.36 -0.27 16.76
N PHE A 202 -9.06 0.12 17.83
CA PHE A 202 -8.81 -0.38 19.19
C PHE A 202 -9.13 -1.87 19.31
N SER A 203 -10.22 -2.32 18.69
CA SER A 203 -10.57 -3.75 18.66
C SER A 203 -9.47 -4.55 17.96
N VAL A 204 -9.02 -4.10 16.80
CA VAL A 204 -7.93 -4.75 16.06
C VAL A 204 -6.64 -4.79 16.88
N LEU A 205 -6.29 -3.70 17.56
CA LEU A 205 -5.09 -3.65 18.40
C LEU A 205 -5.19 -4.59 19.60
N THR A 206 -6.37 -4.67 20.23
CA THR A 206 -6.64 -5.57 21.38
C THR A 206 -6.50 -7.03 20.94
N ASP A 207 -7.12 -7.39 19.81
CA ASP A 207 -7.08 -8.75 19.29
C ASP A 207 -5.66 -9.12 18.81
N LEU A 208 -4.90 -8.18 18.26
CA LEU A 208 -3.50 -8.38 17.90
C LEU A 208 -2.63 -8.68 19.13
N ARG A 209 -2.80 -7.91 20.22
CA ARG A 209 -2.06 -8.15 21.47
C ARG A 209 -2.36 -9.55 22.01
N ARG A 210 -3.64 -9.94 22.06
CA ARG A 210 -4.05 -11.27 22.48
C ARG A 210 -3.40 -12.35 21.62
N TRP A 211 -3.40 -12.17 20.30
CA TRP A 211 -2.80 -13.12 19.37
C TRP A 211 -1.29 -13.28 19.62
N LEU A 212 -0.57 -12.18 19.86
CA LEU A 212 0.87 -12.22 20.17
C LEU A 212 1.13 -13.00 21.49
N GLU A 213 0.34 -12.75 22.53
CA GLU A 213 0.43 -13.46 23.82
C GLU A 213 0.16 -14.97 23.65
N GLU A 214 -0.91 -15.34 22.94
CA GLU A 214 -1.29 -16.74 22.68
C GLU A 214 -0.25 -17.50 21.86
N HIS A 215 0.56 -16.81 21.07
CA HIS A 215 1.58 -17.39 20.18
C HIS A 215 3.01 -17.13 20.68
N GLU A 216 3.18 -16.64 21.90
CA GLU A 216 4.45 -16.42 22.58
C GLU A 216 5.43 -15.49 21.83
N TYR A 217 4.88 -14.46 21.13
CA TYR A 217 5.68 -13.42 20.52
C TYR A 217 5.87 -12.22 21.46
N ASP A 218 7.12 -11.83 21.70
CA ASP A 218 7.46 -10.65 22.51
C ASP A 218 7.14 -9.33 21.80
N SER A 219 7.11 -9.34 20.47
CA SER A 219 6.86 -8.14 19.67
C SER A 219 6.48 -8.48 18.21
N VAL A 220 5.81 -7.54 17.53
CA VAL A 220 5.56 -7.63 16.09
C VAL A 220 6.86 -7.71 15.28
N ARG A 221 7.95 -7.10 15.77
CA ARG A 221 9.26 -7.15 15.11
C ARG A 221 9.83 -8.56 15.06
N GLN A 222 9.63 -9.36 16.10
CA GLN A 222 10.10 -10.74 16.17
C GLN A 222 9.44 -11.62 15.11
N MET A 223 8.17 -11.37 14.80
CA MET A 223 7.43 -12.16 13.81
C MET A 223 7.57 -11.65 12.37
N CYS A 224 8.09 -10.42 12.18
CA CYS A 224 8.17 -9.79 10.88
C CYS A 224 9.00 -10.62 9.90
N GLY A 225 8.40 -10.93 8.72
CA GLY A 225 9.06 -11.68 7.64
C GLY A 225 9.25 -13.18 7.89
N SER A 226 8.73 -13.73 9.00
CA SER A 226 8.87 -15.16 9.29
C SER A 226 8.15 -16.07 8.29
N MET A 227 7.22 -15.54 7.50
CA MET A 227 6.60 -16.20 6.36
C MET A 227 6.95 -15.54 5.02
N SER A 228 8.07 -14.82 4.95
CA SER A 228 8.61 -14.33 3.67
C SER A 228 9.02 -15.49 2.77
N ARG A 229 9.20 -15.23 1.48
CA ARG A 229 9.65 -16.21 0.50
C ARG A 229 10.95 -16.91 0.94
N ARG A 230 11.86 -16.18 1.57
CA ARG A 230 13.13 -16.69 2.09
C ARG A 230 12.96 -17.57 3.34
N SER A 231 11.99 -17.23 4.18
CA SER A 231 11.83 -17.86 5.51
C SER A 231 10.99 -19.12 5.48
N VAL A 232 10.08 -19.27 4.50
CA VAL A 232 9.21 -20.45 4.44
C VAL A 232 9.95 -21.71 3.98
N PRO A 233 9.57 -22.90 4.45
CA PRO A 233 10.19 -24.16 4.05
C PRO A 233 10.06 -24.47 2.54
N ASN A 234 9.03 -23.91 1.87
CA ASN A 234 8.80 -24.12 0.45
C ASN A 234 8.62 -22.77 -0.28
N PRO A 235 9.70 -22.11 -0.73
CA PRO A 235 9.63 -20.85 -1.47
C PRO A 235 8.81 -20.91 -2.77
N THR A 236 8.67 -22.10 -3.39
CA THR A 236 7.88 -22.25 -4.63
C THR A 236 6.39 -21.97 -4.42
N ALA A 237 5.94 -21.90 -3.16
CA ALA A 237 4.57 -21.44 -2.84
C ALA A 237 4.28 -20.03 -3.36
N PHE A 238 5.30 -19.17 -3.48
CA PHE A 238 5.20 -17.82 -4.04
C PHE A 238 5.47 -17.75 -5.56
N GLU A 239 5.74 -18.88 -6.20
CA GLU A 239 6.09 -18.98 -7.61
C GLU A 239 5.01 -19.73 -8.41
N ARG A 240 5.18 -19.76 -9.72
CA ARG A 240 4.27 -20.44 -10.65
C ARG A 240 4.01 -21.92 -10.30
N GLY A 241 4.96 -22.61 -9.68
CA GLY A 241 4.83 -24.01 -9.27
C GLY A 241 3.65 -24.32 -8.34
N ASN A 242 3.12 -23.30 -7.65
CA ASN A 242 1.97 -23.45 -6.77
C ASN A 242 0.60 -23.43 -7.50
N TYR A 243 0.57 -23.10 -8.79
CA TYR A 243 -0.68 -22.91 -9.54
C TYR A 243 -1.62 -24.12 -9.47
N MET A 244 -1.12 -25.32 -9.68
CA MET A 244 -1.96 -26.55 -9.63
C MET A 244 -2.50 -26.83 -8.23
N ARG A 245 -1.71 -26.55 -7.19
CA ARG A 245 -2.15 -26.71 -5.79
C ARG A 245 -3.26 -25.72 -5.44
N VAL A 246 -3.16 -24.49 -5.93
CA VAL A 246 -4.20 -23.46 -5.73
C VAL A 246 -5.49 -23.88 -6.41
N LEU A 247 -5.44 -24.32 -7.66
CA LEU A 247 -6.63 -24.82 -8.37
C LEU A 247 -7.30 -25.99 -7.64
N SER A 248 -6.49 -26.91 -7.09
CA SER A 248 -6.99 -28.07 -6.35
C SER A 248 -7.55 -27.74 -4.97
N SER A 249 -7.29 -26.53 -4.46
CA SER A 249 -7.80 -26.08 -3.14
C SER A 249 -9.24 -25.60 -3.17
N TYR A 250 -9.84 -25.41 -4.37
CA TYR A 250 -11.23 -25.00 -4.47
C TYR A 250 -12.16 -26.16 -4.06
N PRO A 251 -12.97 -26.01 -3.00
CA PRO A 251 -13.89 -27.06 -2.56
C PRO A 251 -15.07 -27.16 -3.56
N LEU A 252 -15.03 -28.14 -4.44
CA LEU A 252 -16.18 -28.47 -5.27
C LEU A 252 -17.31 -28.95 -4.36
N ARG A 253 -18.42 -28.24 -4.29
CA ARG A 253 -19.62 -28.73 -3.62
C ARG A 253 -20.10 -29.97 -4.39
N ALA A 254 -20.14 -31.09 -3.69
CA ALA A 254 -20.70 -32.32 -4.24
C ALA A 254 -22.12 -32.03 -4.77
N GLY A 255 -22.34 -32.25 -6.06
CA GLY A 255 -23.65 -32.06 -6.71
C GLY A 255 -23.71 -31.10 -7.90
N HIS A 256 -22.65 -30.36 -8.24
CA HIS A 256 -22.69 -29.40 -9.37
C HIS A 256 -22.39 -30.02 -10.75
N PHE A 257 -22.00 -31.28 -10.84
CA PHE A 257 -21.67 -31.98 -12.10
C PHE A 257 -22.44 -33.28 -12.35
N ASN A 258 -23.63 -33.45 -11.78
CA ASN A 258 -24.55 -34.48 -12.22
C ASN A 258 -25.51 -33.88 -13.25
N ARG A 259 -25.07 -33.79 -14.49
CA ARG A 259 -25.90 -33.77 -15.68
C ARG A 259 -25.15 -34.45 -16.82
#